data_b8f053a7069669cd6da3620d821761ed
#
_entry.id   b8f053a7069669cd6da3620d821761ed
#
_cell.length_a   1.000
_cell.length_b   1.000
_cell.length_c   1.000
_cell.angle_alpha   90.00
_cell.angle_beta   90.00
_cell.angle_gamma   90.00
#
_symmetry.space_group_name_H-M   'P 1'
#
loop_
_entity.id
_entity.type
_entity.pdbx_description
1 polymer ?
#
loop_
_entity_poly.entity_id
_entity_poly.type
_entity_poly.pdbx_seq_one_letter_code
_entity_poly.pdbx_strand_id
1 'polypeptide(L)'
;VGINHCIAHIEIGKLTSKFKDPITLYVSGANTQILAFASGKYRVFGETLDVGVGNFLDSFGRALDLGFPAGPTIEKLAKKSKNYIEIPYTIKGMDFAFSGIQTKLEQLAKKHSKEDLCYSAQETAFAILTEATERAIAHINKKEILLTGGVAANKRLAQMLKQMAKDRKVKFAVVPFELACDNGAMIAWQGILEYKAGKEDTISSTKINQKWRTDDVNISYI
;
A
#
# COMPACT_ATOMS: atom_id res chain seq x y z
N VAL A 1 -10.52 -17.44 16.25
CA VAL A 1 -9.97 -16.11 16.56
C VAL A 1 -10.34 -15.15 15.44
N GLY A 2 -11.02 -14.04 15.78
CA GLY A 2 -11.28 -12.93 14.86
C GLY A 2 -10.01 -12.12 14.65
N ILE A 3 -9.69 -11.79 13.39
CA ILE A 3 -8.47 -11.08 13.03
C ILE A 3 -8.76 -9.85 12.18
N ASN A 4 -7.88 -8.87 12.23
CA ASN A 4 -7.95 -7.69 11.36
C ASN A 4 -7.18 -7.98 10.07
N HIS A 5 -7.85 -7.78 8.93
CA HIS A 5 -7.32 -8.08 7.59
C HIS A 5 -6.04 -7.29 7.27
N CYS A 6 -6.00 -5.99 7.57
CA CYS A 6 -4.83 -5.16 7.30
C CYS A 6 -3.61 -5.59 8.12
N ILE A 7 -3.82 -5.99 9.38
CA ILE A 7 -2.75 -6.53 10.23
C ILE A 7 -2.22 -7.84 9.67
N ALA A 8 -3.07 -8.70 9.12
CA ALA A 8 -2.64 -9.94 8.50
C ALA A 8 -1.66 -9.71 7.34
N HIS A 9 -1.88 -8.68 6.51
CA HIS A 9 -0.93 -8.27 5.48
C HIS A 9 0.42 -7.79 6.04
N ILE A 10 0.41 -7.09 7.17
CA ILE A 10 1.64 -6.63 7.83
C ILE A 10 2.41 -7.83 8.39
N GLU A 11 1.73 -8.70 9.14
CA GLU A 11 2.38 -9.80 9.85
C GLU A 11 2.93 -10.87 8.90
N ILE A 12 2.25 -11.18 7.79
CA ILE A 12 2.81 -12.08 6.77
C ILE A 12 4.05 -11.46 6.11
N GLY A 13 4.06 -10.16 5.94
CA GLY A 13 5.21 -9.42 5.43
C GLY A 13 6.40 -9.43 6.41
N LYS A 14 6.15 -9.28 7.70
CA LYS A 14 7.18 -9.42 8.75
C LYS A 14 7.76 -10.83 8.77
N LEU A 15 6.90 -11.85 8.66
CA LEU A 15 7.35 -13.24 8.60
C LEU A 15 8.31 -13.48 7.43
N THR A 16 7.94 -13.05 6.23
CA THR A 16 8.69 -13.31 5.00
C THR A 16 9.98 -12.49 4.91
N SER A 17 9.94 -11.24 5.36
CA SER A 17 11.13 -10.34 5.37
C SER A 17 12.06 -10.57 6.55
N LYS A 18 11.59 -11.21 7.63
CA LYS A 18 12.23 -11.29 8.94
C LYS A 18 12.45 -9.93 9.60
N PHE A 19 11.68 -8.91 9.18
CA PHE A 19 11.69 -7.61 9.81
C PHE A 19 10.96 -7.66 11.17
N LYS A 20 11.49 -6.92 12.13
CA LYS A 20 10.94 -6.90 13.49
C LYS A 20 10.00 -5.71 13.71
N ASP A 21 10.41 -4.56 13.21
CA ASP A 21 9.72 -3.30 13.50
C ASP A 21 9.73 -2.34 12.31
N PRO A 22 9.14 -2.76 11.16
CA PRO A 22 9.14 -1.94 9.96
C PRO A 22 8.11 -0.81 10.01
N ILE A 23 8.39 0.26 9.28
CA ILE A 23 7.33 1.04 8.65
C ILE A 23 6.77 0.21 7.50
N THR A 24 5.45 0.10 7.43
CA THR A 24 4.76 -0.65 6.38
C THR A 24 3.98 0.30 5.49
N LEU A 25 4.31 0.32 4.19
CA LEU A 25 3.45 0.87 3.17
C LEU A 25 2.51 -0.24 2.69
N TYR A 26 1.25 -0.16 3.10
CA TYR A 26 0.18 -1.07 2.69
C TYR A 26 -0.60 -0.46 1.53
N VAL A 27 -0.57 -1.10 0.37
CA VAL A 27 -1.17 -0.62 -0.89
C VAL A 27 -2.09 -1.67 -1.50
N SER A 28 -3.37 -1.48 -1.37
CA SER A 28 -4.39 -2.37 -1.95
C SER A 28 -5.39 -1.61 -2.84
N GLY A 29 -6.46 -2.25 -3.25
CA GLY A 29 -7.54 -1.59 -3.97
C GLY A 29 -8.11 -0.41 -3.19
N ALA A 30 -8.66 -0.69 -2.01
CA ALA A 30 -9.34 0.30 -1.19
C ALA A 30 -8.41 0.99 -0.18
N ASN A 31 -7.47 0.25 0.43
CA ASN A 31 -6.61 0.77 1.48
C ASN A 31 -5.25 1.20 0.93
N THR A 32 -4.81 2.39 1.30
CA THR A 32 -3.46 2.87 1.07
C THR A 32 -3.03 3.61 2.31
N GLN A 33 -2.15 2.98 3.11
CA GLN A 33 -1.79 3.45 4.44
C GLN A 33 -0.30 3.24 4.72
N ILE A 34 0.26 4.15 5.49
CA ILE A 34 1.60 4.06 6.06
C ILE A 34 1.43 3.77 7.55
N LEU A 35 1.88 2.59 7.96
CA LEU A 35 1.64 2.03 9.29
C LEU A 35 2.96 1.72 9.99
N ALA A 36 2.99 1.88 11.30
CA ALA A 36 4.09 1.38 12.12
C ALA A 36 3.58 0.99 13.51
N PHE A 37 4.24 0.03 14.13
CA PHE A 37 3.93 -0.36 15.49
C PHE A 37 4.46 0.69 16.48
N ALA A 38 3.56 1.17 17.35
CA ALA A 38 3.87 2.11 18.41
C ALA A 38 2.84 2.00 19.56
N SER A 39 3.35 1.94 20.80
CA SER A 39 2.50 1.90 22.01
C SER A 39 1.43 0.79 21.96
N GLY A 40 1.84 -0.43 21.62
CA GLY A 40 0.96 -1.61 21.64
C GLY A 40 -0.01 -1.76 20.49
N LYS A 41 0.06 -0.88 19.47
CA LYS A 41 -0.83 -0.89 18.31
C LYS A 41 -0.09 -0.55 17.02
N TYR A 42 -0.64 -0.94 15.88
CA TYR A 42 -0.28 -0.33 14.62
C TYR A 42 -0.93 1.04 14.52
N ARG A 43 -0.12 2.08 14.31
CA ARG A 43 -0.57 3.46 14.14
C ARG A 43 -0.51 3.85 12.68
N VAL A 44 -1.51 4.59 12.23
CA VAL A 44 -1.54 5.18 10.88
C VAL A 44 -0.76 6.50 10.94
N PHE A 45 0.35 6.59 10.21
CA PHE A 45 1.16 7.80 10.06
C PHE A 45 0.78 8.61 8.84
N GLY A 46 0.22 7.98 7.84
CA GLY A 46 -0.34 8.61 6.66
C GLY A 46 -1.32 7.68 5.96
N GLU A 47 -2.36 8.24 5.36
CA GLU A 47 -3.35 7.47 4.60
C GLU A 47 -3.90 8.27 3.42
N THR A 48 -4.55 7.58 2.50
CA THR A 48 -5.28 8.27 1.43
C THR A 48 -6.49 9.01 2.00
N LEU A 49 -6.67 10.26 1.57
CA LEU A 49 -7.80 11.10 1.98
C LEU A 49 -9.06 10.86 1.12
N ASP A 50 -8.94 10.08 0.05
CA ASP A 50 -10.04 9.84 -0.89
C ASP A 50 -10.12 8.38 -1.34
N VAL A 51 -9.38 7.97 -2.35
CA VAL A 51 -9.41 6.62 -2.91
C VAL A 51 -8.10 5.89 -2.71
N GLY A 52 -8.15 4.56 -2.54
CA GLY A 52 -6.92 3.77 -2.51
C GLY A 52 -6.22 3.77 -3.87
N VAL A 53 -4.88 3.61 -3.86
CA VAL A 53 -4.07 3.66 -5.09
C VAL A 53 -4.46 2.59 -6.10
N GLY A 54 -4.86 1.40 -5.66
CA GLY A 54 -5.34 0.35 -6.56
C GLY A 54 -6.64 0.74 -7.25
N ASN A 55 -7.62 1.25 -6.50
CA ASN A 55 -8.88 1.74 -7.05
C ASN A 55 -8.66 2.95 -8.00
N PHE A 56 -7.72 3.83 -7.67
CA PHE A 56 -7.31 4.90 -8.59
C PHE A 56 -6.80 4.33 -9.92
N LEU A 57 -5.86 3.37 -9.87
CA LEU A 57 -5.32 2.76 -11.09
C LEU A 57 -6.40 2.03 -11.90
N ASP A 58 -7.31 1.32 -11.25
CA ASP A 58 -8.40 0.59 -11.92
C ASP A 58 -9.43 1.54 -12.53
N SER A 59 -9.80 2.61 -11.84
CA SER A 59 -10.74 3.62 -12.37
C SER A 59 -10.14 4.38 -13.54
N PHE A 60 -8.87 4.79 -13.44
CA PHE A 60 -8.15 5.40 -14.54
C PHE A 60 -7.99 4.44 -15.73
N GLY A 61 -7.65 3.17 -15.47
CA GLY A 61 -7.56 2.14 -16.50
C GLY A 61 -8.89 1.90 -17.22
N ARG A 62 -10.00 1.95 -16.50
CA ARG A 62 -11.35 1.86 -17.07
C ARG A 62 -11.63 3.03 -18.02
N ALA A 63 -11.24 4.24 -17.66
CA ALA A 63 -11.38 5.43 -18.51
C ALA A 63 -10.54 5.34 -19.82
N LEU A 64 -9.53 4.49 -19.84
CA LEU A 64 -8.69 4.21 -21.02
C LEU A 64 -9.01 2.87 -21.72
N ASP A 65 -10.04 2.15 -21.31
CA ASP A 65 -10.41 0.81 -21.82
C ASP A 65 -9.27 -0.22 -21.70
N LEU A 66 -8.59 -0.27 -20.54
CA LEU A 66 -7.44 -1.16 -20.31
C LEU A 66 -7.81 -2.50 -19.67
N GLY A 67 -9.10 -2.75 -19.38
CA GLY A 67 -9.56 -3.94 -18.68
C GLY A 67 -9.41 -3.86 -17.17
N PHE A 68 -9.67 -4.98 -16.49
CA PHE A 68 -9.60 -5.12 -15.03
C PHE A 68 -8.91 -6.45 -14.66
N PRO A 69 -7.97 -6.46 -13.68
CA PRO A 69 -7.39 -5.27 -13.02
C PRO A 69 -6.48 -4.48 -13.97
N ALA A 70 -6.49 -3.16 -13.86
CA ALA A 70 -5.77 -2.29 -14.79
C ALA A 70 -4.29 -2.07 -14.41
N GLY A 71 -3.94 -2.24 -13.15
CA GLY A 71 -2.58 -2.00 -12.65
C GLY A 71 -1.47 -2.64 -13.48
N PRO A 72 -1.52 -3.96 -13.80
CA PRO A 72 -0.52 -4.62 -14.63
C PRO A 72 -0.44 -4.07 -16.07
N THR A 73 -1.59 -3.70 -16.66
CA THR A 73 -1.63 -3.11 -18.00
C THR A 73 -1.04 -1.70 -18.01
N ILE A 74 -1.35 -0.89 -16.98
CA ILE A 74 -0.75 0.43 -16.78
C ILE A 74 0.76 0.32 -16.66
N GLU A 75 1.28 -0.61 -15.84
CA GLU A 75 2.73 -0.83 -15.71
C GLU A 75 3.37 -1.20 -17.05
N LYS A 76 2.71 -2.06 -17.85
CA LYS A 76 3.21 -2.47 -19.17
C LYS A 76 3.25 -1.31 -20.16
N LEU A 77 2.22 -0.47 -20.19
CA LEU A 77 2.15 0.70 -21.08
C LEU A 77 3.13 1.78 -20.63
N ALA A 78 3.23 2.06 -19.34
CA ALA A 78 4.15 3.04 -18.77
C ALA A 78 5.62 2.76 -19.17
N LYS A 79 6.03 1.50 -19.29
CA LYS A 79 7.37 1.12 -19.74
C LYS A 79 7.70 1.52 -21.18
N LYS A 80 6.69 1.83 -21.99
CA LYS A 80 6.86 2.20 -23.40
C LYS A 80 7.03 3.70 -23.61
N SER A 81 6.86 4.51 -22.54
CA SER A 81 7.04 5.95 -22.60
C SER A 81 8.06 6.44 -21.58
N LYS A 82 8.56 7.67 -21.86
CA LYS A 82 9.33 8.52 -20.94
C LYS A 82 8.82 9.96 -20.97
N ASN A 83 7.73 10.20 -21.69
CA ASN A 83 7.13 11.53 -21.79
C ASN A 83 6.24 11.76 -20.56
N TYR A 84 6.72 12.60 -19.66
CA TYR A 84 5.98 12.97 -18.47
C TYR A 84 5.04 14.14 -18.78
N ILE A 85 3.77 13.95 -18.46
CA ILE A 85 2.73 14.96 -18.52
C ILE A 85 2.53 15.47 -17.10
N GLU A 86 2.63 16.78 -16.92
CA GLU A 86 2.42 17.41 -15.62
C GLU A 86 0.97 17.23 -15.15
N ILE A 87 0.82 16.63 -13.99
CA ILE A 87 -0.46 16.36 -13.33
C ILE A 87 -0.38 16.79 -11.85
N PRO A 88 -1.51 17.00 -11.17
CA PRO A 88 -1.51 17.43 -9.78
C PRO A 88 -0.72 16.50 -8.87
N TYR A 89 -0.03 17.09 -7.90
CA TYR A 89 0.75 16.40 -6.89
C TYR A 89 0.22 16.81 -5.51
N THR A 90 -0.56 15.92 -4.87
CA THR A 90 -1.26 16.26 -3.64
C THR A 90 -0.76 15.42 -2.47
N ILE A 91 -0.04 16.07 -1.56
CA ILE A 91 0.40 15.51 -0.29
C ILE A 91 0.22 16.52 0.83
N LYS A 92 -0.31 16.11 1.98
CA LYS A 92 -0.50 16.93 3.17
C LYS A 92 0.13 16.24 4.37
N GLY A 93 1.31 16.70 4.78
CA GLY A 93 2.07 15.97 5.79
C GLY A 93 2.50 14.61 5.26
N MET A 94 1.90 13.52 5.76
CA MET A 94 2.08 12.15 5.29
C MET A 94 0.81 11.57 4.64
N ASP A 95 -0.28 12.37 4.59
CA ASP A 95 -1.52 11.99 3.90
C ASP A 95 -1.49 12.43 2.44
N PHE A 96 -2.23 11.74 1.60
CA PHE A 96 -2.21 11.94 0.14
C PHE A 96 -3.58 11.70 -0.49
N ALA A 97 -3.77 12.17 -1.73
CA ALA A 97 -5.03 12.05 -2.47
C ALA A 97 -4.79 11.76 -3.95
N PHE A 98 -5.63 10.93 -4.54
CA PHE A 98 -5.50 10.47 -5.94
C PHE A 98 -6.64 10.93 -6.85
N SER A 99 -7.80 11.34 -6.32
CA SER A 99 -8.96 11.72 -7.14
C SER A 99 -8.68 12.91 -8.06
N GLY A 100 -7.93 13.90 -7.59
CA GLY A 100 -7.52 15.03 -8.42
C GLY A 100 -6.60 14.63 -9.59
N ILE A 101 -5.71 13.66 -9.36
CA ILE A 101 -4.87 13.06 -10.39
C ILE A 101 -5.74 12.34 -11.42
N GLN A 102 -6.66 11.51 -10.96
CA GLN A 102 -7.59 10.76 -11.82
C GLN A 102 -8.37 11.70 -12.73
N THR A 103 -9.04 12.69 -12.16
CA THR A 103 -9.82 13.68 -12.92
C THR A 103 -8.98 14.38 -14.00
N LYS A 104 -7.75 14.77 -13.66
CA LYS A 104 -6.85 15.42 -14.61
C LYS A 104 -6.44 14.49 -15.75
N LEU A 105 -6.10 13.24 -15.44
CA LEU A 105 -5.72 12.25 -16.44
C LEU A 105 -6.89 11.92 -17.40
N GLU A 106 -8.12 11.81 -16.89
CA GLU A 106 -9.32 11.59 -17.69
C GLU A 106 -9.58 12.76 -18.67
N GLN A 107 -9.38 14.01 -18.22
CA GLN A 107 -9.47 15.20 -19.09
C GLN A 107 -8.40 15.20 -20.20
N LEU A 108 -7.25 14.60 -19.94
CA LEU A 108 -6.13 14.53 -20.88
C LEU A 108 -6.20 13.31 -21.81
N ALA A 109 -7.09 12.35 -21.55
CA ALA A 109 -7.19 11.06 -22.26
C ALA A 109 -7.33 11.18 -23.79
N LYS A 110 -7.97 12.24 -24.27
CA LYS A 110 -8.14 12.50 -25.72
C LYS A 110 -6.99 13.28 -26.37
N LYS A 111 -6.03 13.77 -25.56
CA LYS A 111 -4.96 14.66 -26.05
C LYS A 111 -3.58 14.00 -26.06
N HIS A 112 -3.42 12.89 -25.37
CA HIS A 112 -2.14 12.23 -25.18
C HIS A 112 -2.26 10.72 -25.44
N SER A 113 -1.14 10.06 -25.69
CA SER A 113 -1.09 8.60 -25.86
C SER A 113 -1.41 7.89 -24.54
N LYS A 114 -1.95 6.67 -24.62
CA LYS A 114 -2.19 5.84 -23.43
C LYS A 114 -0.88 5.55 -22.68
N GLU A 115 0.22 5.40 -23.40
CA GLU A 115 1.55 5.16 -22.85
C GLU A 115 2.04 6.35 -21.99
N ASP A 116 1.92 7.59 -22.51
CA ASP A 116 2.34 8.79 -21.78
C ASP A 116 1.48 9.04 -20.54
N LEU A 117 0.17 8.82 -20.66
CA LEU A 117 -0.76 8.95 -19.55
C LEU A 117 -0.49 7.90 -18.46
N CYS A 118 -0.29 6.62 -18.85
CA CYS A 118 0.04 5.56 -17.90
C CYS A 118 1.40 5.81 -17.21
N TYR A 119 2.40 6.29 -17.96
CA TYR A 119 3.69 6.68 -17.39
C TYR A 119 3.53 7.77 -16.35
N SER A 120 2.86 8.87 -16.71
CA SER A 120 2.67 10.02 -15.83
C SER A 120 1.85 9.69 -14.59
N ALA A 121 0.76 8.90 -14.75
CA ALA A 121 -0.06 8.42 -13.66
C ALA A 121 0.75 7.62 -12.64
N GLN A 122 1.53 6.66 -13.13
CA GLN A 122 2.36 5.78 -12.32
C GLN A 122 3.47 6.55 -11.61
N GLU A 123 4.24 7.37 -12.34
CA GLU A 123 5.35 8.13 -11.77
C GLU A 123 4.86 9.08 -10.67
N THR A 124 3.76 9.81 -10.90
CA THR A 124 3.24 10.76 -9.92
C THR A 124 2.67 10.06 -8.68
N ALA A 125 1.81 9.06 -8.86
CA ALA A 125 1.21 8.35 -7.72
C ALA A 125 2.26 7.66 -6.86
N PHE A 126 3.26 7.04 -7.46
CA PHE A 126 4.30 6.34 -6.72
C PHE A 126 5.35 7.28 -6.11
N ALA A 127 5.59 8.44 -6.72
CA ALA A 127 6.40 9.49 -6.10
C ALA A 127 5.74 10.01 -4.81
N ILE A 128 4.42 10.26 -4.84
CA ILE A 128 3.64 10.66 -3.66
C ILE A 128 3.76 9.62 -2.55
N LEU A 129 3.55 8.33 -2.85
CA LEU A 129 3.66 7.26 -1.87
C LEU A 129 5.07 7.12 -1.30
N THR A 130 6.08 7.27 -2.16
CA THR A 130 7.50 7.20 -1.76
C THR A 130 7.85 8.36 -0.84
N GLU A 131 7.45 9.59 -1.19
CA GLU A 131 7.68 10.77 -0.36
C GLU A 131 6.97 10.69 0.98
N ALA A 132 5.69 10.28 1.01
CA ALA A 132 4.96 10.11 2.24
C ALA A 132 5.63 9.06 3.17
N THR A 133 6.10 7.94 2.59
CA THR A 133 6.83 6.90 3.33
C THR A 133 8.18 7.43 3.84
N GLU A 134 8.88 8.24 3.05
CA GLU A 134 10.13 8.88 3.46
C GLU A 134 9.95 9.84 4.63
N ARG A 135 8.91 10.66 4.59
CA ARG A 135 8.55 11.56 5.69
C ARG A 135 8.24 10.77 6.97
N ALA A 136 7.48 9.69 6.84
CA ALA A 136 7.12 8.84 7.98
C ALA A 136 8.35 8.17 8.60
N ILE A 137 9.25 7.59 7.80
CA ILE A 137 10.45 6.94 8.33
C ILE A 137 11.42 7.92 8.99
N ALA A 138 11.49 9.14 8.46
CA ALA A 138 12.27 10.21 9.07
C ALA A 138 11.66 10.67 10.41
N HIS A 139 10.32 10.74 10.49
CA HIS A 139 9.61 11.19 11.68
C HIS A 139 9.77 10.22 12.87
N ILE A 140 9.63 8.91 12.65
CA ILE A 140 9.67 7.90 13.72
C ILE A 140 10.99 7.14 13.80
N ASN A 141 11.99 7.49 12.99
CA ASN A 141 13.34 6.95 13.00
C ASN A 141 13.42 5.40 12.93
N LYS A 142 12.50 4.76 12.21
CA LYS A 142 12.56 3.32 11.95
C LYS A 142 13.68 2.99 10.96
N LYS A 143 14.12 1.73 10.92
CA LYS A 143 15.25 1.28 10.09
C LYS A 143 14.87 0.24 9.04
N GLU A 144 13.58 -0.07 8.93
CA GLU A 144 13.06 -1.10 8.05
C GLU A 144 11.81 -0.57 7.35
N ILE A 145 11.70 -0.79 6.04
CA ILE A 145 10.52 -0.46 5.22
C ILE A 145 10.00 -1.74 4.61
N LEU A 146 8.73 -2.02 4.85
CA LEU A 146 8.00 -3.15 4.29
C LEU A 146 6.96 -2.64 3.30
N LEU A 147 6.95 -3.18 2.08
CA LEU A 147 5.91 -2.94 1.09
C LEU A 147 5.01 -4.17 0.99
N THR A 148 3.69 -4.00 1.18
CA THR A 148 2.69 -5.10 1.15
C THR A 148 1.38 -4.66 0.50
N GLY A 149 0.52 -5.63 0.18
CA GLY A 149 -0.76 -5.43 -0.52
C GLY A 149 -0.65 -5.66 -2.03
N GLY A 150 -1.78 -5.79 -2.72
CA GLY A 150 -1.81 -6.19 -4.13
C GLY A 150 -1.02 -5.28 -5.08
N VAL A 151 -1.00 -3.95 -4.82
CA VAL A 151 -0.24 -2.99 -5.65
C VAL A 151 1.27 -3.08 -5.39
N ALA A 152 1.70 -3.75 -4.31
CA ALA A 152 3.11 -4.02 -4.04
C ALA A 152 3.80 -4.86 -5.12
N ALA A 153 3.03 -5.58 -5.93
CA ALA A 153 3.51 -6.31 -7.10
C ALA A 153 4.08 -5.40 -8.20
N ASN A 154 3.75 -4.11 -8.21
CA ASN A 154 4.24 -3.16 -9.20
C ASN A 154 5.75 -2.90 -9.00
N LYS A 155 6.52 -3.23 -10.03
CA LYS A 155 7.99 -3.15 -9.98
C LYS A 155 8.50 -1.72 -9.87
N ARG A 156 7.77 -0.74 -10.43
CA ARG A 156 8.19 0.67 -10.39
C ARG A 156 8.06 1.23 -8.96
N LEU A 157 6.96 0.96 -8.28
CA LEU A 157 6.79 1.34 -6.88
C LEU A 157 7.91 0.74 -6.01
N ALA A 158 8.16 -0.55 -6.17
CA ALA A 158 9.23 -1.23 -5.45
C ALA A 158 10.62 -0.62 -5.74
N GLN A 159 10.90 -0.22 -6.99
CA GLN A 159 12.15 0.45 -7.35
C GLN A 159 12.31 1.82 -6.68
N MET A 160 11.26 2.65 -6.68
CA MET A 160 11.29 3.98 -6.04
C MET A 160 11.56 3.87 -4.53
N LEU A 161 10.82 2.99 -3.86
CA LEU A 161 11.01 2.75 -2.43
C LEU A 161 12.39 2.15 -2.10
N LYS A 162 12.88 1.23 -2.93
CA LYS A 162 14.22 0.65 -2.77
C LYS A 162 15.32 1.70 -2.90
N GLN A 163 15.17 2.62 -3.86
CA GLN A 163 16.13 3.72 -4.03
C GLN A 163 16.11 4.64 -2.81
N MET A 164 14.93 5.09 -2.39
CA MET A 164 14.75 5.93 -1.21
C MET A 164 15.33 5.26 0.04
N ALA A 165 15.04 3.97 0.24
CA ALA A 165 15.58 3.20 1.37
C ALA A 165 17.10 3.14 1.37
N LYS A 166 17.72 2.97 0.19
CA LYS A 166 19.18 3.01 0.03
C LYS A 166 19.76 4.37 0.42
N ASP A 167 19.14 5.46 -0.04
CA ASP A 167 19.60 6.83 0.22
C ASP A 167 19.46 7.17 1.72
N ARG A 168 18.43 6.64 2.37
CA ARG A 168 18.20 6.76 3.82
C ARG A 168 18.96 5.74 4.67
N LYS A 169 19.71 4.82 4.05
CA LYS A 169 20.46 3.74 4.73
C LYS A 169 19.57 2.87 5.63
N VAL A 170 18.38 2.54 5.16
CA VAL A 170 17.43 1.66 5.84
C VAL A 170 17.17 0.41 5.00
N LYS A 171 16.74 -0.66 5.66
CA LYS A 171 16.41 -1.91 4.97
C LYS A 171 15.07 -1.80 4.25
N PHE A 172 14.94 -2.48 3.12
CA PHE A 172 13.70 -2.55 2.34
C PHE A 172 13.37 -3.99 1.98
N ALA A 173 12.11 -4.35 2.13
CA ALA A 173 11.56 -5.62 1.66
C ALA A 173 10.17 -5.43 1.02
N VAL A 174 9.88 -6.31 0.07
CA VAL A 174 8.55 -6.45 -0.55
C VAL A 174 8.04 -7.83 -0.21
N VAL A 175 6.75 -7.93 0.13
CA VAL A 175 6.09 -9.23 0.32
C VAL A 175 6.13 -10.01 -1.00
N PRO A 176 6.47 -11.31 -0.99
CA PRO A 176 6.40 -12.15 -2.19
C PRO A 176 5.03 -12.07 -2.87
N PHE A 177 5.01 -12.08 -4.19
CA PHE A 177 3.78 -11.88 -4.99
C PHE A 177 2.64 -12.80 -4.56
N GLU A 178 2.95 -14.07 -4.28
CA GLU A 178 1.99 -15.11 -3.89
C GLU A 178 1.30 -14.82 -2.55
N LEU A 179 1.90 -13.93 -1.73
CA LEU A 179 1.40 -13.54 -0.40
C LEU A 179 1.02 -12.05 -0.33
N ALA A 180 1.23 -11.30 -1.41
CA ALA A 180 0.95 -9.86 -1.45
C ALA A 180 -0.54 -9.54 -1.59
N CYS A 181 -1.29 -10.36 -2.34
CA CYS A 181 -2.75 -10.28 -2.44
C CYS A 181 -3.43 -11.03 -1.29
N ASP A 182 -4.75 -10.89 -1.17
CA ASP A 182 -5.55 -11.60 -0.18
C ASP A 182 -5.39 -13.10 -0.34
N ASN A 183 -5.02 -13.77 0.75
CA ASN A 183 -4.80 -15.21 0.75
C ASN A 183 -5.04 -15.83 2.14
N GLY A 184 -5.31 -17.13 2.17
CA GLY A 184 -5.56 -17.85 3.42
C GLY A 184 -4.34 -17.95 4.34
N ALA A 185 -3.10 -17.90 3.79
CA ALA A 185 -1.90 -18.06 4.60
C ALA A 185 -1.66 -16.85 5.52
N MET A 186 -1.90 -15.62 5.04
CA MET A 186 -1.77 -14.42 5.88
C MET A 186 -2.80 -14.43 7.01
N ILE A 187 -4.03 -14.89 6.71
CA ILE A 187 -5.11 -14.99 7.69
C ILE A 187 -4.77 -16.04 8.75
N ALA A 188 -4.32 -17.21 8.31
CA ALA A 188 -3.93 -18.28 9.21
C ALA A 188 -2.74 -17.89 10.10
N TRP A 189 -1.74 -17.22 9.53
CA TRP A 189 -0.58 -16.74 10.27
C TRP A 189 -0.98 -15.76 11.37
N GLN A 190 -1.79 -14.76 11.04
CA GLN A 190 -2.30 -13.82 12.03
C GLN A 190 -3.12 -14.54 13.12
N GLY A 191 -3.96 -15.49 12.74
CA GLY A 191 -4.72 -16.30 13.69
C GLY A 191 -3.83 -17.08 14.65
N ILE A 192 -2.70 -17.63 14.18
CA ILE A 192 -1.73 -18.33 15.02
C ILE A 192 -1.07 -17.37 16.02
N LEU A 193 -0.72 -16.15 15.59
CA LEU A 193 -0.11 -15.14 16.48
C LEU A 193 -1.08 -14.75 17.61
N GLU A 194 -2.33 -14.44 17.26
CA GLU A 194 -3.38 -14.08 18.22
C GLU A 194 -3.70 -15.24 19.19
N TYR A 195 -3.82 -16.46 18.66
CA TYR A 195 -4.06 -17.65 19.49
C TYR A 195 -2.93 -17.91 20.49
N LYS A 196 -1.67 -17.83 20.04
CA LYS A 196 -0.50 -17.98 20.92
C LYS A 196 -0.41 -16.89 22.00
N ALA A 197 -0.99 -15.71 21.74
CA ALA A 197 -1.11 -14.63 22.72
C ALA A 197 -2.30 -14.82 23.69
N GLY A 198 -3.00 -15.95 23.60
CA GLY A 198 -4.12 -16.29 24.50
C GLY A 198 -5.47 -15.73 24.07
N LYS A 199 -5.60 -15.23 22.83
CA LYS A 199 -6.90 -14.76 22.33
C LYS A 199 -7.77 -15.91 21.91
N GLU A 200 -8.94 -15.98 22.51
CA GLU A 200 -9.99 -16.96 22.17
C GLU A 200 -11.31 -16.24 21.92
N ASP A 201 -11.99 -16.59 20.87
CA ASP A 201 -13.31 -16.08 20.52
C ASP A 201 -14.31 -17.26 20.46
N THR A 202 -15.54 -17.01 20.93
CA THR A 202 -16.64 -17.94 20.71
C THR A 202 -17.20 -17.77 19.30
N ILE A 203 -17.83 -18.80 18.73
CA ILE A 203 -18.46 -18.69 17.41
C ILE A 203 -19.50 -17.57 17.38
N SER A 204 -20.23 -17.37 18.48
CA SER A 204 -21.24 -16.29 18.58
C SER A 204 -20.64 -14.88 18.62
N SER A 205 -19.38 -14.73 19.01
CA SER A 205 -18.67 -13.44 19.03
C SER A 205 -17.99 -13.11 17.70
N THR A 206 -17.80 -14.10 16.80
CA THR A 206 -17.17 -13.89 15.49
C THR A 206 -18.13 -13.23 14.51
N LYS A 207 -18.15 -11.90 14.51
CA LYS A 207 -18.96 -11.09 13.57
C LYS A 207 -18.06 -10.28 12.68
N ILE A 208 -18.48 -10.09 11.42
CA ILE A 208 -17.79 -9.19 10.49
C ILE A 208 -17.92 -7.76 11.01
N ASN A 209 -16.78 -7.08 11.17
CA ASN A 209 -16.71 -5.66 11.49
C ASN A 209 -16.01 -4.92 10.34
N GLN A 210 -16.79 -4.41 9.40
CA GLN A 210 -16.29 -3.68 8.22
C GLN A 210 -15.61 -2.35 8.57
N LYS A 211 -15.89 -1.78 9.76
CA LYS A 211 -15.33 -0.51 10.24
C LYS A 211 -14.15 -0.71 11.20
N TRP A 212 -13.65 -1.92 11.33
CA TRP A 212 -12.57 -2.21 12.25
C TRP A 212 -11.23 -1.67 11.71
N ARG A 213 -10.87 -0.50 12.18
CA ARG A 213 -9.62 0.15 11.77
C ARG A 213 -8.39 -0.60 12.28
N THR A 214 -7.29 -0.49 11.55
CA THR A 214 -6.01 -1.11 11.92
C THR A 214 -5.48 -0.57 13.24
N ASP A 215 -5.68 0.71 13.50
CA ASP A 215 -5.24 1.42 14.73
C ASP A 215 -6.14 1.20 15.95
N ASP A 216 -7.29 0.53 15.78
CA ASP A 216 -8.16 0.13 16.91
C ASP A 216 -7.73 -1.20 17.55
N VAL A 217 -6.88 -1.96 16.89
CA VAL A 217 -6.50 -3.31 17.34
C VAL A 217 -5.36 -3.25 18.34
N ASN A 218 -5.56 -3.84 19.52
CA ASN A 218 -4.47 -4.07 20.47
C ASN A 218 -3.66 -5.29 20.02
N ILE A 219 -2.34 -5.15 19.98
CA ILE A 219 -1.42 -6.20 19.59
C ILE A 219 -0.78 -6.78 20.85
N SER A 220 -1.04 -8.05 21.13
CA SER A 220 -0.61 -8.73 22.35
C SER A 220 0.53 -9.72 22.17
N TYR A 221 0.96 -9.94 20.92
CA TYR A 221 1.99 -10.94 20.58
C TYR A 221 3.35 -10.33 20.17
N ILE A 222 3.51 -9.00 20.25
CA ILE A 222 4.77 -8.27 19.99
C ILE A 222 5.38 -7.81 21.31
#